data_19a0c3107bfeead42499fdd9de8780eb
#
_entry.id   19a0c3107bfeead42499fdd9de8780eb
#
_cell.length_a   1.000
_cell.length_b   1.000
_cell.length_c   1.000
_cell.angle_alpha   90.00
_cell.angle_beta   90.00
_cell.angle_gamma   90.00
#
_symmetry.space_group_name_H-M   'P 1'
#
loop_
_entity.id
_entity.type
_entity.pdbx_description
1 polymer ?
#
loop_
_entity_poly.entity_id
_entity_poly.type
_entity_poly.pdbx_seq_one_letter_code
_entity_poly.pdbx_strand_id
1 'polypeptide(L)'
;VSELSAQVRAALDAAVAAIGGQPREGQIEMAEAVANALTDRHHLMVQAGTGTGKSLAYLVPALVHGRKVLVATATLALQRQLVERDLPAVVPALEKVLGRSITYGIYKGVGNYICLQKMNAEQPDPDGELLLEASYLEKDAKRLIAWAKTPGVSGDRDDAPEVDRRVWAANSLSGRECVGADSCAWGAQCFAANAKARAQEADVVVTNHTLLASEIV
;
A
#
# COMPACT_ATOMS: atom_id res chain seq x y z
N VAL A 1 -7.18 23.62 25.82
CA VAL A 1 -6.59 22.73 24.82
C VAL A 1 -6.50 21.37 25.47
N SER A 2 -7.16 20.34 24.91
CA SER A 2 -7.07 18.99 25.44
C SER A 2 -5.63 18.46 25.34
N GLU A 3 -5.23 17.56 26.23
CA GLU A 3 -3.90 16.92 26.20
C GLU A 3 -3.63 16.28 24.82
N LEU A 4 -4.66 15.68 24.22
CA LEU A 4 -4.61 15.11 22.87
C LEU A 4 -4.30 16.18 21.81
N SER A 5 -4.91 17.36 21.86
CA SER A 5 -4.63 18.44 20.90
C SER A 5 -3.19 18.94 21.00
N ALA A 6 -2.64 19.02 22.22
CA ALA A 6 -1.24 19.39 22.42
C ALA A 6 -0.28 18.32 21.83
N GLN A 7 -0.59 17.06 22.05
CA GLN A 7 0.19 15.93 21.52
C GLN A 7 0.12 15.86 19.98
N VAL A 8 -1.07 16.05 19.40
CA VAL A 8 -1.25 16.10 17.93
C VAL A 8 -0.44 17.24 17.33
N ARG A 9 -0.45 18.42 17.97
CA ARG A 9 0.31 19.58 17.50
C ARG A 9 1.82 19.32 17.55
N ALA A 10 2.34 18.82 18.66
CA ALA A 10 3.75 18.47 18.80
C ALA A 10 4.19 17.40 17.77
N ALA A 11 3.36 16.38 17.54
CA ALA A 11 3.63 15.35 16.54
C ALA A 11 3.58 15.91 15.12
N LEU A 12 2.64 16.82 14.81
CA LEU A 12 2.55 17.47 13.50
C LEU A 12 3.76 18.36 13.24
N ASP A 13 4.19 19.15 14.22
CA ASP A 13 5.38 20.00 14.12
C ASP A 13 6.62 19.15 13.82
N ALA A 14 6.81 18.04 14.55
CA ALA A 14 7.91 17.12 14.33
C ALA A 14 7.87 16.47 12.93
N ALA A 15 6.69 16.02 12.47
CA ALA A 15 6.53 15.42 11.16
C ALA A 15 6.79 16.42 10.02
N VAL A 16 6.30 17.64 10.14
CA VAL A 16 6.50 18.70 9.14
C VAL A 16 7.96 19.16 9.11
N ALA A 17 8.61 19.29 10.27
CA ALA A 17 10.04 19.61 10.36
C ALA A 17 10.92 18.52 9.71
N ALA A 18 10.55 17.23 9.86
CA ALA A 18 11.28 16.11 9.27
C ALA A 18 11.33 16.17 7.72
N ILE A 19 10.35 16.81 7.09
CA ILE A 19 10.33 17.04 5.63
C ILE A 19 10.81 18.45 5.23
N GLY A 20 11.42 19.19 6.16
CA GLY A 20 11.96 20.53 5.91
C GLY A 20 10.91 21.61 5.74
N GLY A 21 9.70 21.40 6.24
CA GLY A 21 8.57 22.33 6.16
C GLY A 21 8.31 23.10 7.46
N GLN A 22 7.25 23.91 7.42
CA GLN A 22 6.62 24.52 8.59
C GLN A 22 5.12 24.24 8.54
N PRO A 23 4.47 23.95 9.68
CA PRO A 23 3.03 23.75 9.75
C PRO A 23 2.27 24.98 9.26
N ARG A 24 1.20 24.75 8.53
CA ARG A 24 0.30 25.79 8.03
C ARG A 24 -0.99 25.76 8.84
N GLU A 25 -1.61 26.92 9.01
CA GLU A 25 -2.83 27.06 9.83
C GLU A 25 -3.91 26.06 9.41
N GLY A 26 -4.29 25.99 8.14
CA GLY A 26 -5.28 25.01 7.66
C GLY A 26 -4.86 23.53 7.79
N GLN A 27 -3.56 23.24 7.88
CA GLN A 27 -3.06 21.89 8.19
C GLN A 27 -3.27 21.55 9.66
N ILE A 28 -3.04 22.51 10.55
CA ILE A 28 -3.26 22.38 11.99
C ILE A 28 -4.75 22.21 12.27
N GLU A 29 -5.60 23.08 11.71
CA GLU A 29 -7.06 22.99 11.84
C GLU A 29 -7.60 21.64 11.39
N MET A 30 -7.13 21.14 10.24
CA MET A 30 -7.52 19.82 9.75
C MET A 30 -7.08 18.71 10.71
N ALA A 31 -5.85 18.77 11.23
CA ALA A 31 -5.34 17.75 12.14
C ALA A 31 -6.13 17.73 13.47
N GLU A 32 -6.48 18.89 14.00
CA GLU A 32 -7.31 19.02 15.20
C GLU A 32 -8.75 18.51 14.95
N ALA A 33 -9.33 18.82 13.79
CA ALA A 33 -10.64 18.31 13.40
C ALA A 33 -10.65 16.79 13.27
N VAL A 34 -9.62 16.20 12.68
CA VAL A 34 -9.47 14.74 12.60
C VAL A 34 -9.31 14.11 13.98
N ALA A 35 -8.50 14.70 14.87
CA ALA A 35 -8.33 14.22 16.24
C ALA A 35 -9.66 14.20 17.01
N ASN A 36 -10.44 15.28 16.90
CA ASN A 36 -11.76 15.38 17.53
C ASN A 36 -12.73 14.33 16.94
N ALA A 37 -12.77 14.18 15.60
CA ALA A 37 -13.62 13.20 14.94
C ALA A 37 -13.31 11.75 15.38
N LEU A 38 -12.03 11.42 15.56
CA LEU A 38 -11.59 10.10 16.04
C LEU A 38 -12.00 9.89 17.52
N THR A 39 -11.88 10.91 18.34
CA THR A 39 -12.24 10.86 19.77
C THR A 39 -13.75 10.67 19.94
N ASP A 40 -14.52 11.49 19.23
CA ASP A 40 -15.98 11.54 19.33
C ASP A 40 -16.67 10.46 18.47
N ARG A 41 -15.88 9.71 17.69
CA ARG A 41 -16.33 8.61 16.80
C ARG A 41 -17.40 9.08 15.80
N HIS A 42 -17.18 10.22 15.17
CA HIS A 42 -18.05 10.72 14.12
C HIS A 42 -17.33 10.81 12.76
N HIS A 43 -18.12 10.85 11.70
CA HIS A 43 -17.57 11.04 10.36
C HIS A 43 -17.16 12.50 10.15
N LEU A 44 -16.03 12.70 9.47
CA LEU A 44 -15.53 14.02 9.12
C LEU A 44 -15.32 14.11 7.60
N MET A 45 -15.82 15.17 7.01
CA MET A 45 -15.55 15.50 5.60
C MET A 45 -14.75 16.81 5.55
N VAL A 46 -13.58 16.79 4.88
CA VAL A 46 -12.71 17.95 4.78
C VAL A 46 -12.44 18.26 3.32
N GLN A 47 -12.67 19.52 2.93
CA GLN A 47 -12.25 20.04 1.64
C GLN A 47 -10.98 20.88 1.82
N ALA A 48 -9.89 20.47 1.18
CA ALA A 48 -8.62 21.19 1.24
C ALA A 48 -7.94 21.18 -0.13
N GLY A 49 -7.32 22.29 -0.51
CA GLY A 49 -6.62 22.45 -1.78
C GLY A 49 -5.38 21.55 -1.91
N THR A 50 -4.79 21.48 -3.11
CA THR A 50 -3.51 20.80 -3.32
C THR A 50 -2.38 21.52 -2.58
N GLY A 51 -1.38 20.78 -2.10
CA GLY A 51 -0.22 21.37 -1.40
C GLY A 51 -0.47 21.83 0.05
N THR A 52 -1.66 21.64 0.62
CA THR A 52 -1.97 22.01 2.01
C THR A 52 -1.37 21.08 3.05
N GLY A 53 -0.72 19.99 2.66
CA GLY A 53 -0.17 19.00 3.61
C GLY A 53 -1.21 18.04 4.18
N LYS A 54 -2.31 17.79 3.45
CA LYS A 54 -3.42 16.91 3.87
C LYS A 54 -2.96 15.55 4.42
N SER A 55 -1.97 14.94 3.79
CA SER A 55 -1.51 13.60 4.19
C SER A 55 -1.07 13.59 5.66
N LEU A 56 -0.25 14.54 6.07
CA LEU A 56 0.17 14.63 7.47
C LEU A 56 -0.98 15.07 8.38
N ALA A 57 -1.86 15.95 7.91
CA ALA A 57 -2.98 16.44 8.70
C ALA A 57 -4.00 15.34 9.09
N TYR A 58 -4.10 14.22 8.36
CA TYR A 58 -4.91 13.09 8.78
C TYR A 58 -4.09 11.93 9.35
N LEU A 59 -2.87 11.69 8.88
CA LEU A 59 -2.03 10.59 9.37
C LEU A 59 -1.57 10.83 10.81
N VAL A 60 -1.08 12.04 11.10
CA VAL A 60 -0.53 12.36 12.42
C VAL A 60 -1.55 12.17 13.54
N PRO A 61 -2.74 12.79 13.50
CA PRO A 61 -3.73 12.59 14.58
C PRO A 61 -4.20 11.15 14.68
N ALA A 62 -4.29 10.42 13.56
CA ALA A 62 -4.65 9.00 13.58
C ALA A 62 -3.58 8.15 14.28
N LEU A 63 -2.29 8.42 14.05
CA LEU A 63 -1.18 7.76 14.73
C LEU A 63 -1.07 8.13 16.20
N VAL A 64 -1.31 9.39 16.56
CA VAL A 64 -1.38 9.86 17.95
C VAL A 64 -2.50 9.16 18.71
N HIS A 65 -3.66 8.96 18.05
CA HIS A 65 -4.78 8.23 18.64
C HIS A 65 -4.47 6.75 18.94
N GLY A 66 -3.43 6.17 18.32
CA GLY A 66 -2.92 4.85 18.62
C GLY A 66 -3.77 3.68 18.11
N ARG A 67 -4.75 3.93 17.24
CA ARG A 67 -5.52 2.88 16.58
C ARG A 67 -4.96 2.55 15.20
N LYS A 68 -5.26 1.35 14.72
CA LYS A 68 -4.97 0.96 13.34
C LYS A 68 -5.67 1.89 12.36
N VAL A 69 -4.93 2.34 11.35
CA VAL A 69 -5.38 3.30 10.34
C VAL A 69 -5.42 2.63 8.98
N LEU A 70 -6.55 2.73 8.30
CA LEU A 70 -6.68 2.35 6.89
C LEU A 70 -6.80 3.62 6.05
N VAL A 71 -5.81 3.84 5.18
CA VAL A 71 -5.79 4.96 4.24
C VAL A 71 -6.13 4.46 2.84
N ALA A 72 -7.30 4.82 2.33
CA ALA A 72 -7.68 4.51 0.96
C ALA A 72 -7.44 5.71 0.05
N THR A 73 -6.75 5.48 -1.06
CA THR A 73 -6.44 6.51 -2.07
C THR A 73 -7.15 6.24 -3.39
N ALA A 74 -7.29 7.27 -4.23
CA ALA A 74 -7.90 7.12 -5.55
C ALA A 74 -6.99 6.42 -6.56
N THR A 75 -5.65 6.51 -6.41
CA THR A 75 -4.69 6.03 -7.40
C THR A 75 -3.54 5.24 -6.77
N LEU A 76 -2.97 4.31 -7.55
CA LEU A 76 -1.77 3.57 -7.16
C LEU A 76 -0.57 4.49 -6.95
N ALA A 77 -0.46 5.58 -7.73
CA ALA A 77 0.61 6.56 -7.57
C ALA A 77 0.58 7.23 -6.18
N LEU A 78 -0.60 7.56 -5.66
CA LEU A 78 -0.75 8.12 -4.31
C LEU A 78 -0.45 7.08 -3.23
N GLN A 79 -0.83 5.80 -3.44
CA GLN A 79 -0.44 4.73 -2.52
C GLN A 79 1.08 4.63 -2.40
N ARG A 80 1.75 4.56 -3.56
CA ARG A 80 3.21 4.48 -3.62
C ARG A 80 3.87 5.69 -2.97
N GLN A 81 3.41 6.90 -3.29
CA GLN A 81 3.91 8.12 -2.68
C GLN A 81 3.84 8.07 -1.14
N LEU A 82 2.72 7.64 -0.57
CA LEU A 82 2.55 7.54 0.88
C LEU A 82 3.53 6.54 1.51
N VAL A 83 3.68 5.34 0.90
CA VAL A 83 4.44 4.24 1.50
C VAL A 83 5.95 4.38 1.25
N GLU A 84 6.37 4.87 0.08
CA GLU A 84 7.78 4.94 -0.30
C GLU A 84 8.45 6.28 0.04
N ARG A 85 7.67 7.35 0.21
CA ARG A 85 8.21 8.68 0.44
C ARG A 85 7.70 9.34 1.71
N ASP A 86 6.39 9.48 1.85
CA ASP A 86 5.80 10.33 2.89
C ASP A 86 5.94 9.68 4.29
N LEU A 87 5.53 8.41 4.45
CA LEU A 87 5.67 7.67 5.71
C LEU A 87 7.13 7.47 6.13
N PRO A 88 8.05 6.99 5.25
CA PRO A 88 9.47 6.86 5.63
C PRO A 88 10.11 8.17 6.08
N ALA A 89 9.70 9.30 5.52
CA ALA A 89 10.23 10.60 5.88
C ALA A 89 9.80 11.07 7.28
N VAL A 90 8.58 10.74 7.71
CA VAL A 90 8.01 11.29 8.95
C VAL A 90 7.96 10.31 10.11
N VAL A 91 7.88 9.01 9.85
CA VAL A 91 7.77 7.98 10.90
C VAL A 91 8.88 8.06 11.94
N PRO A 92 10.19 8.21 11.59
CA PRO A 92 11.24 8.29 12.60
C PRO A 92 11.08 9.48 13.58
N ALA A 93 10.52 10.60 13.12
CA ALA A 93 10.25 11.75 13.98
C ALA A 93 9.01 11.50 14.86
N LEU A 94 7.98 10.87 14.32
CA LEU A 94 6.77 10.52 15.06
C LEU A 94 7.04 9.47 16.13
N GLU A 95 7.85 8.45 15.86
CA GLU A 95 8.27 7.43 16.84
C GLU A 95 8.95 8.04 18.07
N LYS A 96 9.80 9.06 17.85
CA LYS A 96 10.46 9.79 18.95
C LYS A 96 9.44 10.55 19.81
N VAL A 97 8.45 11.19 19.19
CA VAL A 97 7.42 11.94 19.92
C VAL A 97 6.45 11.02 20.64
N LEU A 98 6.08 9.90 20.00
CA LEU A 98 5.08 8.97 20.53
C LEU A 98 5.68 7.90 21.44
N GLY A 99 7.01 7.74 21.48
CA GLY A 99 7.69 6.75 22.30
C GLY A 99 7.40 5.30 21.92
N ARG A 100 6.97 5.05 20.68
CA ARG A 100 6.68 3.71 20.17
C ARG A 100 7.04 3.57 18.69
N SER A 101 7.31 2.34 18.26
CA SER A 101 7.48 2.02 16.84
C SER A 101 6.17 2.14 16.09
N ILE A 102 6.26 2.52 14.81
CA ILE A 102 5.15 2.67 13.88
C ILE A 102 5.41 1.80 12.67
N THR A 103 4.52 0.85 12.42
CA THR A 103 4.57 -0.02 11.27
C THR A 103 3.58 0.44 10.20
N TYR A 104 3.97 0.31 8.92
CA TYR A 104 3.08 0.63 7.81
C TYR A 104 3.28 -0.33 6.65
N GLY A 105 2.23 -0.53 5.87
CA GLY A 105 2.26 -1.42 4.73
C GLY A 105 1.25 -1.01 3.66
N ILE A 106 1.46 -1.56 2.46
CA ILE A 106 0.53 -1.39 1.34
C ILE A 106 -0.27 -2.67 1.16
N TYR A 107 -1.56 -2.52 0.93
CA TYR A 107 -2.45 -3.60 0.56
C TYR A 107 -2.98 -3.38 -0.85
N LYS A 108 -2.58 -4.27 -1.76
CA LYS A 108 -2.98 -4.27 -3.18
C LYS A 108 -3.80 -5.51 -3.49
N GLY A 109 -4.68 -5.42 -4.48
CA GLY A 109 -5.42 -6.59 -4.98
C GLY A 109 -4.48 -7.64 -5.58
N VAL A 110 -4.93 -8.90 -5.56
CA VAL A 110 -4.13 -10.07 -5.95
C VAL A 110 -3.52 -9.98 -7.35
N GLY A 111 -4.16 -9.26 -8.28
CA GLY A 111 -3.63 -9.03 -9.64
C GLY A 111 -2.38 -8.16 -9.71
N ASN A 112 -1.98 -7.54 -8.60
CA ASN A 112 -0.71 -6.84 -8.49
C ASN A 112 0.45 -7.73 -8.03
N TYR A 113 0.20 -9.03 -7.84
CA TYR A 113 1.22 -9.99 -7.45
C TYR A 113 1.32 -11.12 -8.48
N ILE A 114 2.54 -11.62 -8.68
CA ILE A 114 2.75 -12.83 -9.49
C ILE A 114 2.12 -14.03 -8.77
N CYS A 115 1.45 -14.90 -9.53
CA CYS A 115 0.78 -16.06 -9.01
C CYS A 115 1.64 -17.33 -9.19
N LEU A 116 2.07 -17.93 -8.08
CA LEU A 116 2.88 -19.15 -8.12
C LEU A 116 2.15 -20.33 -8.78
N GLN A 117 0.84 -20.41 -8.65
CA GLN A 117 0.02 -21.43 -9.32
C GLN A 117 0.07 -21.26 -10.83
N LYS A 118 -0.13 -20.03 -11.35
CA LYS A 118 -0.05 -19.73 -12.78
C LYS A 118 1.36 -19.95 -13.33
N MET A 119 2.37 -19.50 -12.58
CA MET A 119 3.77 -19.61 -12.96
C MET A 119 4.23 -21.07 -13.10
N ASN A 120 3.67 -21.99 -12.31
CA ASN A 120 4.02 -23.42 -12.32
C ASN A 120 2.99 -24.29 -13.08
N ALA A 121 1.92 -23.72 -13.62
CA ALA A 121 1.04 -24.43 -14.53
C ALA A 121 1.75 -24.65 -15.88
N GLU A 122 1.54 -25.81 -16.48
CA GLU A 122 1.96 -26.05 -17.87
C GLU A 122 1.27 -25.00 -18.75
N GLN A 123 2.04 -24.10 -19.33
CA GLN A 123 1.49 -23.17 -20.32
C GLN A 123 1.24 -23.94 -21.61
N PRO A 124 0.05 -23.84 -22.21
CA PRO A 124 -0.17 -24.43 -23.52
C PRO A 124 0.80 -23.79 -24.51
N ASP A 125 1.41 -24.64 -25.33
CA ASP A 125 2.28 -24.22 -26.43
C ASP A 125 1.49 -23.25 -27.32
N PRO A 126 1.93 -22.02 -27.58
CA PRO A 126 1.21 -21.15 -28.49
C PRO A 126 1.30 -21.73 -29.89
N ASP A 127 0.14 -22.12 -30.45
CA ASP A 127 0.02 -22.54 -31.83
C ASP A 127 0.76 -21.59 -32.77
N GLY A 128 1.76 -22.05 -33.42
CA GLY A 128 2.68 -21.70 -34.50
C GLY A 128 2.56 -20.39 -35.31
N GLU A 129 1.86 -19.40 -34.93
CA GLU A 129 1.58 -18.21 -35.75
C GLU A 129 2.09 -16.92 -35.14
N LEU A 130 3.38 -16.69 -35.14
CA LEU A 130 4.11 -15.43 -34.92
C LEU A 130 5.45 -15.66 -34.18
N LEU A 131 6.36 -16.32 -34.85
CA LEU A 131 7.70 -16.70 -34.30
C LEU A 131 8.51 -15.53 -33.70
N LEU A 132 8.31 -14.29 -34.11
CA LEU A 132 9.06 -13.14 -33.57
C LEU A 132 8.42 -12.54 -32.30
N GLU A 133 7.10 -12.41 -32.28
CA GLU A 133 6.38 -11.97 -31.05
C GLU A 133 6.45 -13.04 -29.96
N ALA A 134 6.34 -14.31 -30.29
CA ALA A 134 6.50 -15.43 -29.36
C ALA A 134 7.87 -15.41 -28.68
N SER A 135 8.95 -15.13 -29.44
CA SER A 135 10.32 -15.07 -28.90
C SER A 135 10.50 -13.90 -27.91
N TYR A 136 9.86 -12.75 -28.13
CA TYR A 136 9.93 -11.60 -27.21
C TYR A 136 9.15 -11.88 -25.91
N LEU A 137 7.93 -12.38 -26.01
CA LEU A 137 7.10 -12.74 -24.86
C LEU A 137 7.75 -13.85 -24.03
N GLU A 138 8.40 -14.82 -24.70
CA GLU A 138 9.12 -15.88 -24.01
C GLU A 138 10.32 -15.34 -23.20
N LYS A 139 11.07 -14.39 -23.72
CA LYS A 139 12.16 -13.74 -22.99
C LYS A 139 11.65 -13.00 -21.77
N ASP A 140 10.57 -12.25 -21.92
CA ASP A 140 9.93 -11.53 -20.82
C ASP A 140 9.39 -12.50 -19.76
N ALA A 141 8.76 -13.61 -20.17
CA ALA A 141 8.26 -14.64 -19.27
C ALA A 141 9.42 -15.28 -18.47
N LYS A 142 10.51 -15.67 -19.15
CA LYS A 142 11.70 -16.22 -18.49
C LYS A 142 12.30 -15.23 -17.49
N ARG A 143 12.39 -13.94 -17.84
CA ARG A 143 12.88 -12.88 -16.96
C ARG A 143 12.00 -12.69 -15.73
N LEU A 144 10.69 -12.67 -15.91
CA LEU A 144 9.71 -12.55 -14.83
C LEU A 144 9.77 -13.75 -13.88
N ILE A 145 9.80 -14.98 -14.43
CA ILE A 145 9.89 -16.22 -13.66
C ILE A 145 11.22 -16.30 -12.88
N ALA A 146 12.33 -15.94 -13.51
CA ALA A 146 13.63 -15.90 -12.84
C ALA A 146 13.64 -14.93 -11.67
N TRP A 147 13.08 -13.72 -11.85
CA TRP A 147 12.91 -12.75 -10.77
C TRP A 147 12.05 -13.30 -9.64
N ALA A 148 10.89 -13.88 -9.95
CA ALA A 148 9.97 -14.41 -8.94
C ALA A 148 10.55 -15.56 -8.10
N LYS A 149 11.57 -16.27 -8.62
CA LYS A 149 12.30 -17.33 -7.92
C LYS A 149 13.46 -16.80 -7.06
N THR A 150 13.78 -15.52 -7.16
CA THR A 150 14.87 -14.92 -6.35
C THR A 150 14.42 -14.84 -4.87
N PRO A 151 15.22 -15.30 -3.92
CA PRO A 151 14.89 -15.19 -2.51
C PRO A 151 14.65 -13.75 -2.08
N GLY A 152 13.58 -13.52 -1.31
CA GLY A 152 13.29 -12.20 -0.73
C GLY A 152 12.53 -11.23 -1.64
N VAL A 153 12.16 -11.61 -2.86
CA VAL A 153 11.31 -10.75 -3.71
C VAL A 153 9.90 -10.61 -3.12
N SER A 154 9.31 -9.46 -3.33
CA SER A 154 7.95 -9.16 -2.88
C SER A 154 6.86 -9.88 -3.68
N GLY A 155 7.16 -10.25 -4.92
CA GLY A 155 6.20 -10.69 -5.91
C GLY A 155 5.28 -9.59 -6.44
N ASP A 156 5.46 -8.35 -5.99
CA ASP A 156 4.67 -7.18 -6.40
C ASP A 156 5.08 -6.72 -7.80
N ARG A 157 4.11 -6.35 -8.61
CA ARG A 157 4.29 -5.84 -9.96
C ARG A 157 5.19 -4.61 -10.04
N ASP A 158 5.14 -3.77 -9.01
CA ASP A 158 5.92 -2.52 -8.97
C ASP A 158 7.41 -2.77 -8.78
N ASP A 159 7.78 -3.92 -8.19
CA ASP A 159 9.18 -4.35 -7.99
C ASP A 159 9.66 -5.30 -9.11
N ALA A 160 8.73 -5.75 -9.94
CA ALA A 160 9.01 -6.71 -11.02
C ALA A 160 9.80 -6.03 -12.17
N PRO A 161 10.60 -6.81 -12.92
CA PRO A 161 11.17 -6.31 -14.16
C PRO A 161 10.07 -5.89 -15.13
N GLU A 162 10.32 -4.83 -15.89
CA GLU A 162 9.40 -4.38 -16.91
C GLU A 162 9.21 -5.47 -17.97
N VAL A 163 7.96 -5.95 -18.11
CA VAL A 163 7.56 -7.01 -19.05
C VAL A 163 6.28 -6.59 -19.78
N ASP A 164 6.04 -7.21 -20.93
CA ASP A 164 4.79 -7.02 -21.66
C ASP A 164 3.58 -7.30 -20.75
N ARG A 165 2.54 -6.49 -20.88
CA ARG A 165 1.32 -6.61 -20.07
C ARG A 165 0.66 -8.00 -20.22
N ARG A 166 0.77 -8.65 -21.37
CA ARG A 166 0.25 -10.00 -21.62
C ARG A 166 1.00 -11.03 -20.79
N VAL A 167 2.33 -10.89 -20.67
CA VAL A 167 3.16 -11.76 -19.82
C VAL A 167 2.78 -11.61 -18.35
N TRP A 168 2.60 -10.38 -17.88
CA TRP A 168 2.09 -10.18 -16.51
C TRP A 168 0.73 -10.82 -16.29
N ALA A 169 -0.23 -10.59 -17.19
CA ALA A 169 -1.58 -11.13 -17.10
C ALA A 169 -1.62 -12.67 -17.14
N ALA A 170 -0.74 -13.30 -17.91
CA ALA A 170 -0.61 -14.76 -17.93
C ALA A 170 -0.06 -15.34 -16.62
N ASN A 171 0.68 -14.56 -15.82
CA ASN A 171 1.30 -14.99 -14.58
C ASN A 171 0.68 -14.37 -13.32
N SER A 172 -0.45 -13.69 -13.43
CA SER A 172 -1.22 -13.13 -12.31
C SER A 172 -2.69 -13.59 -12.36
N LEU A 173 -3.43 -13.36 -11.29
CA LEU A 173 -4.86 -13.70 -11.19
C LEU A 173 -5.67 -12.47 -10.78
N SER A 174 -6.88 -12.37 -11.30
CA SER A 174 -7.88 -11.47 -10.72
C SER A 174 -8.42 -12.01 -9.39
N GLY A 175 -9.04 -11.14 -8.58
CA GLY A 175 -9.67 -11.57 -7.32
C GLY A 175 -10.76 -12.64 -7.50
N ARG A 176 -11.40 -12.69 -8.68
CA ARG A 176 -12.45 -13.67 -8.99
C ARG A 176 -11.88 -15.06 -9.36
N GLU A 177 -10.68 -15.10 -9.89
CA GLU A 177 -10.00 -16.35 -10.29
C GLU A 177 -9.20 -16.97 -9.14
N CYS A 178 -8.83 -16.18 -8.14
CA CYS A 178 -8.03 -16.64 -7.02
C CYS A 178 -8.89 -17.43 -6.03
N VAL A 179 -8.53 -18.69 -5.79
CA VAL A 179 -9.23 -19.58 -4.85
C VAL A 179 -8.92 -19.27 -3.36
N GLY A 180 -8.06 -18.27 -3.10
CA GLY A 180 -7.60 -17.95 -1.75
C GLY A 180 -6.45 -18.85 -1.26
N ALA A 181 -5.70 -18.35 -0.28
CA ALA A 181 -4.50 -19.05 0.23
C ALA A 181 -4.85 -20.41 0.86
N ASP A 182 -5.95 -20.49 1.58
CA ASP A 182 -6.35 -21.69 2.31
C ASP A 182 -6.68 -22.88 1.38
N SER A 183 -7.13 -22.59 0.16
CA SER A 183 -7.52 -23.60 -0.84
C SER A 183 -6.47 -23.79 -1.95
N CYS A 184 -5.39 -23.01 -1.92
CA CYS A 184 -4.36 -23.02 -2.96
C CYS A 184 -3.16 -23.88 -2.53
N ALA A 185 -2.70 -24.78 -3.41
CA ALA A 185 -1.49 -25.57 -3.15
C ALA A 185 -0.23 -24.72 -2.85
N TRP A 186 -0.21 -23.49 -3.33
CA TRP A 186 0.87 -22.50 -3.13
C TRP A 186 0.54 -21.46 -2.06
N GLY A 187 -0.52 -21.68 -1.27
CA GLY A 187 -1.04 -20.67 -0.32
C GLY A 187 -0.03 -20.21 0.71
N ALA A 188 0.74 -21.11 1.30
CA ALA A 188 1.76 -20.80 2.29
C ALA A 188 2.89 -19.88 1.74
N GLN A 189 3.15 -19.94 0.44
CA GLN A 189 4.19 -19.18 -0.24
C GLN A 189 3.61 -18.02 -1.06
N CYS A 190 2.28 -17.83 -1.03
CA CYS A 190 1.57 -16.87 -1.86
C CYS A 190 2.01 -15.42 -1.54
N PHE A 191 2.55 -14.73 -2.54
CA PHE A 191 3.00 -13.34 -2.39
C PHE A 191 1.86 -12.40 -1.96
N ALA A 192 0.69 -12.52 -2.60
CA ALA A 192 -0.47 -11.70 -2.26
C ALA A 192 -0.98 -11.96 -0.84
N ALA A 193 -1.06 -13.22 -0.41
CA ALA A 193 -1.51 -13.58 0.93
C ALA A 193 -0.52 -13.09 2.00
N ASN A 194 0.78 -13.26 1.77
CA ASN A 194 1.82 -12.79 2.67
C ASN A 194 1.85 -11.26 2.75
N ALA A 195 1.61 -10.54 1.64
CA ALA A 195 1.49 -9.09 1.63
C ALA A 195 0.25 -8.63 2.42
N LYS A 196 -0.90 -9.31 2.26
CA LYS A 196 -2.13 -9.05 3.03
C LYS A 196 -1.89 -9.25 4.52
N ALA A 197 -1.27 -10.36 4.92
CA ALA A 197 -0.98 -10.65 6.33
C ALA A 197 -0.09 -9.57 6.95
N ARG A 198 1.01 -9.19 6.28
CA ARG A 198 1.88 -8.09 6.75
C ARG A 198 1.13 -6.76 6.88
N ALA A 199 0.28 -6.42 5.90
CA ALA A 199 -0.53 -5.21 5.98
C ALA A 199 -1.53 -5.26 7.15
N GLN A 200 -2.11 -6.43 7.42
CA GLN A 200 -3.03 -6.60 8.55
C GLN A 200 -2.38 -6.42 9.92
N GLU A 201 -1.08 -6.60 10.04
CA GLU A 201 -0.33 -6.38 11.28
C GLU A 201 0.14 -4.93 11.44
N ALA A 202 0.19 -4.16 10.37
CA ALA A 202 0.69 -2.78 10.38
C ALA A 202 -0.26 -1.80 11.11
N ASP A 203 0.33 -0.74 11.71
CA ASP A 203 -0.42 0.38 12.29
C ASP A 203 -1.12 1.21 11.21
N VAL A 204 -0.45 1.41 10.07
CA VAL A 204 -1.01 2.12 8.91
C VAL A 204 -1.04 1.18 7.71
N VAL A 205 -2.23 0.94 7.18
CA VAL A 205 -2.45 0.19 5.94
C VAL A 205 -2.86 1.16 4.85
N VAL A 206 -2.11 1.20 3.76
CA VAL A 206 -2.45 2.02 2.60
C VAL A 206 -3.04 1.13 1.51
N THR A 207 -4.21 1.51 1.00
CA THR A 207 -4.93 0.77 -0.05
C THR A 207 -5.57 1.71 -1.06
N ASN A 208 -6.36 1.20 -1.99
CA ASN A 208 -7.17 2.02 -2.90
C ASN A 208 -8.67 1.89 -2.62
N HIS A 209 -9.44 2.86 -3.13
CA HIS A 209 -10.90 2.88 -2.93
C HIS A 209 -11.59 1.64 -3.50
N THR A 210 -11.13 1.12 -4.65
CA THR A 210 -11.74 -0.06 -5.27
C THR A 210 -11.59 -1.30 -4.40
N LEU A 211 -10.38 -1.51 -3.85
CA LEU A 211 -10.12 -2.65 -3.00
C LEU A 211 -10.85 -2.51 -1.65
N LEU A 212 -10.85 -1.31 -1.05
CA LEU A 212 -11.62 -1.04 0.15
C LEU A 212 -13.10 -1.37 -0.05
N ALA A 213 -13.70 -0.93 -1.15
CA ALA A 213 -15.11 -1.20 -1.45
C ALA A 213 -15.38 -2.70 -1.66
N SER A 214 -14.45 -3.45 -2.27
CA SER A 214 -14.62 -4.89 -2.49
C SER A 214 -14.47 -5.76 -1.23
N GLU A 215 -13.84 -5.25 -0.19
CA GLU A 215 -13.65 -5.96 1.08
C GLU A 215 -14.79 -5.66 2.10
N ILE A 216 -15.60 -4.62 1.84
CA ILE A 216 -16.73 -4.23 2.70
C ILE A 216 -18.04 -4.91 2.25
N VAL A 217 -18.09 -5.39 1.00
CA VAL A 217 -19.25 -6.12 0.43
C VAL A 217 -19.01 -7.61 0.54
#